data_c4c6c118b05a878f1adc66be91a27658
#
_entry.id   c4c6c118b05a878f1adc66be91a27658
#
_cell.length_a   1.000
_cell.length_b   1.000
_cell.length_c   1.000
_cell.angle_alpha   90.00
_cell.angle_beta   90.00
_cell.angle_gamma   90.00
#
_symmetry.space_group_name_H-M   'P 1'
#
loop_
_entity.id
_entity.type
_entity.pdbx_description
1 polymer ?
#
loop_
_entity_poly.entity_id
_entity_poly.type
_entity_poly.pdbx_seq_one_letter_code
_entity_poly.pdbx_strand_id
1 'polypeptide(L)'
;MQARERIPDTLDLTDRAKLTQHYFINNPDPSQNYRPHFGGNILAAPPYYSHSEWDFGDVSGRFVEGFILNRIMVGDGEGMDVEKGVRDFMLSLFREDGLSYRGYIKGLDPAKVGDMYLWDQGRVLYGLVTWFLKEEDARIEKYIQGMLEGLKKVALYEDDYAYFPYEAMYEGKYVQPRYNYWGDMSQSLWAATGQPIEPLVRYYEAKGNEEALDFAGKLVRGLLKAPIHFFEPSGAFTLHKEPFHFAFHVHSHTAALIGLLRYAIVTGDKELIGLGQRAYDWIKKHSSTSFGWTCEHYPYTTLQRDHQEVCCMTDVLNLAVLLAEAGYEHYWNDVERISRNHLVESQITSTEIYEPILVTFKHEIRKVQPEQGWHSYDNILERMVGATPGSGSANELFTTGGFGASGCCSPHMNKGFYLTWSHIITRKPGRIRVNLSLNFNSPWVEVHSFRPYQGKVEVILKKEAALSVRIPDWVDKWDVKVSVNGEEAPFKWEGDYVRLEKVHKGQKVTVEYPLRKEWIREDVGTASFDFRWRGDTVVEIKPKGRIVPLYDRAHMDCDEIPFRDQPLRCAPEDFHLW
;
A
#
# COMPACT_ATOMS: atom_id res chain seq x y z
N MET A 1 16.45 36.58 17.39
CA MET A 1 16.29 35.19 16.94
C MET A 1 15.02 34.67 17.61
N GLN A 2 13.92 34.48 16.86
CA GLN A 2 12.79 33.74 17.39
C GLN A 2 13.30 32.31 17.69
N ALA A 3 13.02 31.81 18.89
CA ALA A 3 13.32 30.42 19.25
C ALA A 3 12.68 29.54 18.19
N ARG A 4 13.46 28.70 17.51
CA ARG A 4 12.92 27.69 16.60
C ARG A 4 11.94 26.83 17.41
N GLU A 5 10.70 26.79 16.97
CA GLU A 5 9.69 25.92 17.57
C GLU A 5 10.17 24.48 17.44
N ARG A 6 10.25 23.74 18.57
CA ARG A 6 10.74 22.36 18.58
C ARG A 6 9.64 21.44 18.04
N ILE A 7 9.98 20.61 17.08
CA ILE A 7 9.05 19.69 16.43
C ILE A 7 8.98 18.37 17.24
N PRO A 8 7.79 17.88 17.59
CA PRO A 8 7.65 16.58 18.24
C PRO A 8 8.28 15.46 17.38
N ASP A 9 9.16 14.67 17.98
CA ASP A 9 9.76 13.50 17.32
C ASP A 9 8.80 12.32 17.39
N THR A 10 7.79 12.39 16.54
CA THR A 10 6.75 11.39 16.37
C THR A 10 6.74 10.87 14.92
N LEU A 11 5.78 10.03 14.54
CA LEU A 11 5.77 9.41 13.22
C LEU A 11 5.77 10.44 12.09
N ASP A 12 6.85 10.40 11.30
CA ASP A 12 7.01 11.10 10.03
C ASP A 12 7.17 10.06 8.90
N LEU A 13 6.20 10.00 8.00
CA LEU A 13 6.23 9.05 6.90
C LEU A 13 7.29 9.37 5.84
N THR A 14 7.81 10.60 5.81
CA THR A 14 8.95 10.97 4.96
C THR A 14 10.22 10.23 5.36
N ASP A 15 10.44 10.05 6.67
CA ASP A 15 11.59 9.28 7.17
C ASP A 15 11.48 7.79 6.77
N ARG A 16 10.25 7.24 6.79
CA ARG A 16 9.98 5.87 6.32
C ARG A 16 10.17 5.73 4.79
N ALA A 17 9.73 6.72 4.04
CA ALA A 17 9.94 6.77 2.59
C ALA A 17 11.44 6.86 2.24
N LYS A 18 12.27 7.56 3.03
CA LYS A 18 13.73 7.58 2.83
C LYS A 18 14.38 6.21 2.98
N LEU A 19 13.95 5.43 3.95
CA LEU A 19 14.42 4.04 4.07
C LEU A 19 14.00 3.22 2.84
N THR A 20 12.77 3.38 2.36
CA THR A 20 12.33 2.67 1.14
C THR A 20 13.07 3.14 -0.11
N GLN A 21 13.47 4.42 -0.20
CA GLN A 21 14.32 4.92 -1.28
C GLN A 21 15.64 4.17 -1.35
N HIS A 22 16.28 3.94 -0.20
CA HIS A 22 17.50 3.12 -0.13
C HIS A 22 17.26 1.72 -0.72
N TYR A 23 16.16 1.05 -0.37
CA TYR A 23 15.81 -0.25 -0.94
C TYR A 23 15.60 -0.16 -2.46
N PHE A 24 14.85 0.81 -2.94
CA PHE A 24 14.57 0.97 -4.37
C PHE A 24 15.83 1.15 -5.20
N ILE A 25 16.81 1.93 -4.71
CA ILE A 25 18.07 2.17 -5.39
C ILE A 25 18.92 0.89 -5.42
N ASN A 26 18.87 0.07 -4.39
CA ASN A 26 19.76 -1.07 -4.20
C ASN A 26 19.17 -2.43 -4.60
N ASN A 27 17.87 -2.53 -4.87
CA ASN A 27 17.26 -3.80 -5.28
C ASN A 27 17.49 -4.17 -6.74
N PRO A 28 17.28 -3.27 -7.76
CA PRO A 28 17.40 -3.64 -9.17
C PRO A 28 18.81 -4.12 -9.54
N ASP A 29 18.89 -5.02 -10.51
CA ASP A 29 20.14 -5.61 -10.98
C ASP A 29 20.68 -4.88 -12.24
N PRO A 30 21.74 -4.06 -12.12
CA PRO A 30 22.32 -3.37 -13.29
C PRO A 30 22.85 -4.34 -14.35
N SER A 31 23.28 -5.55 -13.97
CA SER A 31 23.78 -6.57 -14.90
C SER A 31 22.66 -7.19 -15.75
N GLN A 32 21.40 -7.04 -15.31
CA GLN A 32 20.17 -7.51 -15.98
C GLN A 32 19.31 -6.32 -16.46
N ASN A 33 19.91 -5.22 -16.90
CA ASN A 33 19.24 -4.00 -17.35
C ASN A 33 18.29 -3.41 -16.30
N TYR A 34 18.69 -3.40 -15.04
CA TYR A 34 17.91 -2.93 -13.89
C TYR A 34 16.60 -3.71 -13.65
N ARG A 35 16.57 -4.98 -14.05
CA ARG A 35 15.49 -5.89 -13.66
C ARG A 35 15.42 -5.96 -12.12
N PRO A 36 14.26 -5.66 -11.49
CA PRO A 36 14.14 -5.77 -10.03
C PRO A 36 14.22 -7.23 -9.58
N HIS A 37 14.75 -7.48 -8.38
CA HIS A 37 14.68 -8.81 -7.77
C HIS A 37 13.34 -9.00 -7.06
N PHE A 38 12.77 -10.20 -7.17
CA PHE A 38 11.55 -10.57 -6.45
C PHE A 38 11.80 -10.83 -4.97
N GLY A 39 12.82 -11.59 -4.63
CA GLY A 39 13.06 -12.01 -3.26
C GLY A 39 14.51 -12.14 -2.88
N GLY A 40 14.76 -12.16 -1.57
CA GLY A 40 16.06 -12.42 -1.00
C GLY A 40 16.03 -13.60 -0.03
N ASN A 41 17.19 -14.23 0.19
CA ASN A 41 17.34 -15.33 1.13
C ASN A 41 18.58 -15.10 2.01
N ILE A 42 18.37 -14.84 3.29
CA ILE A 42 19.44 -14.64 4.26
C ILE A 42 19.89 -15.94 4.94
N LEU A 43 19.13 -17.03 4.84
CA LEU A 43 19.52 -18.36 5.33
C LEU A 43 20.33 -19.14 4.29
N ALA A 44 20.94 -18.46 3.35
CA ALA A 44 21.91 -18.98 2.39
C ALA A 44 23.33 -18.55 2.75
N ALA A 45 24.32 -19.34 2.35
CA ALA A 45 25.73 -19.01 2.46
C ALA A 45 26.39 -19.10 1.07
N PRO A 46 26.64 -17.95 0.42
CA PRO A 46 26.34 -16.57 0.82
C PRO A 46 24.84 -16.23 0.74
N PRO A 47 24.35 -15.22 1.47
CA PRO A 47 23.03 -14.62 1.24
C PRO A 47 22.90 -14.08 -0.18
N TYR A 48 21.68 -14.10 -0.73
CA TYR A 48 21.47 -13.65 -2.10
C TYR A 48 20.10 -13.01 -2.33
N TYR A 49 20.00 -12.16 -3.35
CA TYR A 49 18.76 -11.86 -4.06
C TYR A 49 18.57 -12.83 -5.22
N SER A 50 17.31 -13.19 -5.49
CA SER A 50 16.94 -14.03 -6.63
C SER A 50 15.97 -13.33 -7.57
N HIS A 51 16.17 -13.58 -8.86
CA HIS A 51 15.17 -13.30 -9.87
C HIS A 51 14.08 -14.38 -9.88
N SER A 52 12.89 -14.02 -10.38
CA SER A 52 11.77 -14.91 -10.60
C SER A 52 10.98 -14.51 -11.85
N GLU A 53 9.96 -15.30 -12.20
CA GLU A 53 9.02 -14.96 -13.28
C GLU A 53 8.20 -13.69 -13.00
N TRP A 54 8.05 -13.29 -11.74
CA TRP A 54 7.28 -12.12 -11.33
C TRP A 54 8.03 -10.80 -11.49
N ASP A 55 9.36 -10.84 -11.68
CA ASP A 55 10.18 -9.63 -11.83
C ASP A 55 9.82 -8.81 -13.07
N PHE A 56 9.26 -9.46 -14.10
CA PHE A 56 8.98 -8.82 -15.38
C PHE A 56 7.88 -7.75 -15.23
N GLY A 57 6.61 -8.11 -15.34
CA GLY A 57 5.55 -7.11 -15.32
C GLY A 57 5.07 -6.73 -13.92
N ASP A 58 4.88 -7.72 -13.02
CA ASP A 58 4.37 -7.46 -11.68
C ASP A 58 5.31 -6.55 -10.88
N VAL A 59 6.56 -6.98 -10.70
CA VAL A 59 7.52 -6.22 -9.87
C VAL A 59 8.00 -4.96 -10.58
N SER A 60 8.31 -5.01 -11.88
CA SER A 60 8.78 -3.81 -12.59
C SER A 60 7.74 -2.69 -12.61
N GLY A 61 6.46 -3.02 -12.83
CA GLY A 61 5.37 -2.04 -12.78
C GLY A 61 5.23 -1.40 -11.40
N ARG A 62 5.30 -2.21 -10.35
CA ARG A 62 5.28 -1.73 -8.95
C ARG A 62 6.49 -0.87 -8.60
N PHE A 63 7.67 -1.20 -9.09
CA PHE A 63 8.87 -0.39 -8.86
C PHE A 63 8.78 0.96 -9.56
N VAL A 64 8.27 1.02 -10.80
CA VAL A 64 8.05 2.30 -11.50
C VAL A 64 7.05 3.17 -10.72
N GLU A 65 5.89 2.63 -10.32
CA GLU A 65 4.94 3.33 -9.46
C GLU A 65 5.63 3.76 -8.16
N GLY A 66 6.32 2.84 -7.49
CA GLY A 66 6.97 3.03 -6.20
C GLY A 66 8.02 4.13 -6.20
N PHE A 67 8.92 4.16 -7.19
CA PHE A 67 9.93 5.22 -7.34
C PHE A 67 9.29 6.60 -7.46
N ILE A 68 8.26 6.73 -8.28
CA ILE A 68 7.60 8.02 -8.51
C ILE A 68 6.92 8.52 -7.24
N LEU A 69 6.14 7.66 -6.55
CA LEU A 69 5.47 8.02 -5.30
C LEU A 69 6.46 8.34 -4.19
N ASN A 70 7.54 7.56 -4.09
CA ASN A 70 8.61 7.78 -3.13
C ASN A 70 9.30 9.14 -3.36
N ARG A 71 9.67 9.45 -4.59
CA ARG A 71 10.30 10.72 -4.97
C ARG A 71 9.43 11.93 -4.65
N ILE A 72 8.10 11.84 -4.77
CA ILE A 72 7.18 12.90 -4.34
C ILE A 72 7.30 13.13 -2.82
N MET A 73 7.40 12.07 -2.04
CA MET A 73 7.53 12.14 -0.58
C MET A 73 8.90 12.66 -0.15
N VAL A 74 9.98 12.09 -0.69
CA VAL A 74 11.36 12.36 -0.29
C VAL A 74 11.94 13.62 -0.95
N GLY A 75 11.70 13.86 -2.24
CA GLY A 75 11.98 15.06 -3.05
C GLY A 75 13.42 15.37 -3.35
N ASP A 76 14.29 14.42 -3.23
CA ASP A 76 15.63 14.51 -3.80
C ASP A 76 15.70 13.75 -5.12
N GLY A 77 16.79 13.94 -5.84
CA GLY A 77 17.05 13.25 -7.13
C GLY A 77 17.89 11.99 -6.97
N GLU A 78 18.05 11.49 -5.76
CA GLU A 78 18.86 10.29 -5.53
C GLU A 78 18.20 9.07 -6.17
N GLY A 79 18.99 8.28 -6.94
CA GLY A 79 18.51 7.07 -7.63
C GLY A 79 17.74 7.30 -8.93
N MET A 80 17.73 8.51 -9.48
CA MET A 80 17.08 8.81 -10.76
C MET A 80 17.61 7.97 -11.94
N ASP A 81 18.88 7.60 -11.92
CA ASP A 81 19.51 6.71 -12.91
C ASP A 81 18.98 5.27 -12.78
N VAL A 82 18.80 4.79 -11.56
CA VAL A 82 18.20 3.47 -11.28
C VAL A 82 16.72 3.47 -11.65
N GLU A 83 15.96 4.50 -11.25
CA GLU A 83 14.56 4.69 -11.66
C GLU A 83 14.43 4.64 -13.19
N LYS A 84 15.30 5.37 -13.91
CA LYS A 84 15.33 5.35 -15.37
C LYS A 84 15.62 3.95 -15.90
N GLY A 85 16.59 3.24 -15.33
CA GLY A 85 16.91 1.87 -15.72
C GLY A 85 15.72 0.92 -15.58
N VAL A 86 15.00 0.98 -14.45
CA VAL A 86 13.79 0.17 -14.24
C VAL A 86 12.65 0.55 -15.20
N ARG A 87 12.47 1.83 -15.49
CA ARG A 87 11.51 2.31 -16.50
C ARG A 87 11.84 1.76 -17.89
N ASP A 88 13.11 1.85 -18.30
CA ASP A 88 13.57 1.34 -19.60
C ASP A 88 13.43 -0.18 -19.67
N PHE A 89 13.73 -0.91 -18.59
CA PHE A 89 13.47 -2.34 -18.49
C PHE A 89 11.98 -2.67 -18.69
N MET A 90 11.09 -2.02 -17.95
CA MET A 90 9.64 -2.22 -18.08
C MET A 90 9.16 -1.97 -19.52
N LEU A 91 9.61 -0.89 -20.15
CA LEU A 91 9.21 -0.57 -21.53
C LEU A 91 9.78 -1.58 -22.55
N SER A 92 10.92 -2.22 -22.26
CA SER A 92 11.51 -3.24 -23.14
C SER A 92 10.68 -4.52 -23.26
N LEU A 93 9.71 -4.72 -22.36
CA LEU A 93 8.85 -5.90 -22.34
C LEU A 93 7.68 -5.81 -23.32
N PHE A 94 7.43 -4.64 -23.92
CA PHE A 94 6.30 -4.43 -24.82
C PHE A 94 6.54 -5.02 -26.21
N ARG A 95 5.47 -5.57 -26.80
CA ARG A 95 5.42 -6.01 -28.20
C ARG A 95 4.48 -5.12 -29.02
N GLU A 96 4.41 -5.36 -30.33
CA GLU A 96 3.63 -4.55 -31.28
C GLU A 96 2.12 -4.53 -31.02
N ASP A 97 1.60 -5.53 -30.31
CA ASP A 97 0.19 -5.62 -29.90
C ASP A 97 -0.17 -4.70 -28.72
N GLY A 98 0.80 -3.95 -28.19
CA GLY A 98 0.65 -3.03 -27.08
C GLY A 98 0.69 -3.69 -25.70
N LEU A 99 0.94 -5.00 -25.60
CA LEU A 99 0.99 -5.74 -24.34
C LEU A 99 2.43 -6.02 -23.88
N SER A 100 2.61 -6.22 -22.58
CA SER A 100 3.87 -6.55 -21.93
C SER A 100 4.05 -8.06 -21.84
N TYR A 101 5.25 -8.56 -22.10
CA TYR A 101 5.56 -9.98 -22.13
C TYR A 101 6.71 -10.34 -21.20
N ARG A 102 6.63 -11.49 -20.56
CA ARG A 102 7.73 -12.03 -19.77
C ARG A 102 8.86 -12.49 -20.70
N GLY A 103 10.10 -12.22 -20.28
CA GLY A 103 11.29 -12.75 -20.96
C GLY A 103 11.53 -14.23 -20.63
N TYR A 104 12.72 -14.71 -20.96
CA TYR A 104 13.11 -16.08 -20.64
C TYR A 104 13.08 -16.34 -19.13
N ILE A 105 12.44 -17.43 -18.75
CA ILE A 105 12.34 -17.91 -17.37
C ILE A 105 12.97 -19.30 -17.32
N LYS A 106 14.02 -19.42 -16.53
CA LYS A 106 14.75 -20.69 -16.40
C LYS A 106 13.85 -21.83 -15.92
N GLY A 107 13.89 -22.93 -16.66
CA GLY A 107 13.15 -24.16 -16.29
C GLY A 107 11.67 -24.13 -16.56
N LEU A 108 11.11 -23.03 -17.10
CA LEU A 108 9.71 -22.93 -17.49
C LEU A 108 9.57 -23.01 -19.02
N ASP A 109 8.58 -23.77 -19.46
CA ASP A 109 8.18 -23.88 -20.86
C ASP A 109 7.02 -22.90 -21.13
N PRO A 110 7.25 -21.81 -21.91
CA PRO A 110 6.22 -20.80 -22.15
C PRO A 110 4.92 -21.39 -22.75
N ALA A 111 5.00 -22.45 -23.52
CA ALA A 111 3.82 -23.11 -24.06
C ALA A 111 2.91 -23.74 -22.98
N LYS A 112 3.48 -23.98 -21.79
CA LYS A 112 2.77 -24.58 -20.66
C LYS A 112 2.33 -23.58 -19.59
N VAL A 113 3.08 -22.48 -19.43
CA VAL A 113 2.85 -21.51 -18.37
C VAL A 113 2.40 -20.14 -18.88
N GLY A 114 2.56 -19.88 -20.18
CA GLY A 114 2.34 -18.57 -20.80
C GLY A 114 3.59 -17.68 -20.78
N ASP A 115 3.64 -16.71 -21.68
CA ASP A 115 4.64 -15.65 -21.73
C ASP A 115 4.02 -14.25 -21.55
N MET A 116 2.71 -14.14 -21.57
CA MET A 116 1.94 -12.95 -21.27
C MET A 116 0.96 -13.23 -20.13
N TYR A 117 1.02 -12.38 -19.09
CA TYR A 117 0.20 -12.52 -17.90
C TYR A 117 -0.66 -11.27 -17.70
N LEU A 118 -1.95 -11.45 -17.54
CA LEU A 118 -2.90 -10.35 -17.38
C LEU A 118 -2.76 -9.63 -16.03
N TRP A 119 -2.32 -10.32 -14.99
CA TRP A 119 -1.91 -9.71 -13.75
C TRP A 119 -0.78 -8.68 -13.98
N ASP A 120 0.25 -9.06 -14.72
CA ASP A 120 1.37 -8.20 -15.07
C ASP A 120 0.91 -6.97 -15.86
N GLN A 121 -0.05 -7.13 -16.78
CA GLN A 121 -0.59 -6.00 -17.56
C GLN A 121 -1.18 -4.92 -16.64
N GLY A 122 -1.97 -5.31 -15.65
CA GLY A 122 -2.53 -4.37 -14.69
C GLY A 122 -1.45 -3.62 -13.92
N ARG A 123 -0.39 -4.31 -13.48
CA ARG A 123 0.72 -3.69 -12.73
C ARG A 123 1.56 -2.76 -13.58
N VAL A 124 1.86 -3.14 -14.80
CA VAL A 124 2.56 -2.28 -15.77
C VAL A 124 1.71 -1.04 -16.08
N LEU A 125 0.39 -1.21 -16.25
CA LEU A 125 -0.51 -0.08 -16.47
C LEU A 125 -0.55 0.90 -15.29
N TYR A 126 -0.50 0.41 -14.04
CA TYR A 126 -0.32 1.26 -12.85
C TYR A 126 0.96 2.09 -12.94
N GLY A 127 2.08 1.45 -13.25
CA GLY A 127 3.36 2.13 -13.41
C GLY A 127 3.32 3.20 -14.50
N LEU A 128 2.77 2.89 -15.67
CA LEU A 128 2.63 3.81 -16.79
C LEU A 128 1.71 5.00 -16.47
N VAL A 129 0.55 4.74 -15.87
CA VAL A 129 -0.41 5.80 -15.53
C VAL A 129 0.17 6.71 -14.44
N THR A 130 0.82 6.16 -13.41
CA THR A 130 1.48 6.96 -12.38
C THR A 130 2.60 7.82 -12.98
N TRP A 131 3.39 7.26 -13.90
CA TRP A 131 4.42 8.00 -14.63
C TRP A 131 3.80 9.14 -15.44
N PHE A 132 2.77 8.85 -16.23
CA PHE A 132 2.07 9.84 -17.03
C PHE A 132 1.46 10.97 -16.19
N LEU A 133 0.81 10.64 -15.08
CA LEU A 133 0.23 11.62 -14.16
C LEU A 133 1.27 12.57 -13.57
N LYS A 134 2.50 12.10 -13.36
CA LYS A 134 3.58 12.94 -12.81
C LYS A 134 4.31 13.78 -13.84
N GLU A 135 4.50 13.28 -15.05
CA GLU A 135 5.41 13.89 -16.05
C GLU A 135 4.70 14.33 -17.35
N GLU A 136 3.44 13.93 -17.56
CA GLU A 136 2.64 14.21 -18.77
C GLU A 136 3.38 13.85 -20.09
N ASP A 137 4.22 12.81 -20.05
CA ASP A 137 5.01 12.36 -21.21
C ASP A 137 4.11 11.71 -22.28
N ALA A 138 3.98 12.38 -23.43
CA ALA A 138 3.18 11.89 -24.56
C ALA A 138 3.66 10.53 -25.12
N ARG A 139 4.92 10.14 -24.89
CA ARG A 139 5.43 8.82 -25.24
C ARG A 139 4.79 7.76 -24.36
N ILE A 140 4.68 8.03 -23.07
CA ILE A 140 4.07 7.10 -22.11
C ILE A 140 2.56 6.99 -22.35
N GLU A 141 1.90 8.09 -22.72
CA GLU A 141 0.50 8.06 -23.11
C GLU A 141 0.24 7.08 -24.27
N LYS A 142 1.15 6.99 -25.26
CA LYS A 142 1.03 6.00 -26.34
C LYS A 142 1.10 4.54 -25.85
N TYR A 143 1.95 4.26 -24.84
CA TYR A 143 1.99 2.93 -24.22
C TYR A 143 0.68 2.62 -23.50
N ILE A 144 0.10 3.59 -22.77
CA ILE A 144 -1.19 3.42 -22.10
C ILE A 144 -2.29 3.12 -23.13
N GLN A 145 -2.38 3.90 -24.20
CA GLN A 145 -3.34 3.68 -25.28
C GLN A 145 -3.15 2.32 -25.97
N GLY A 146 -1.90 1.98 -26.29
CA GLY A 146 -1.56 0.66 -26.86
C GLY A 146 -2.01 -0.49 -25.95
N MET A 147 -1.78 -0.36 -24.65
CA MET A 147 -2.17 -1.37 -23.66
C MET A 147 -3.70 -1.47 -23.53
N LEU A 148 -4.43 -0.33 -23.53
CA LEU A 148 -5.89 -0.32 -23.57
C LEU A 148 -6.43 -1.11 -24.77
N GLU A 149 -5.89 -0.83 -25.98
CA GLU A 149 -6.29 -1.54 -27.19
C GLU A 149 -5.92 -3.03 -27.14
N GLY A 150 -4.73 -3.37 -26.66
CA GLY A 150 -4.30 -4.75 -26.49
C GLY A 150 -5.19 -5.55 -25.53
N LEU A 151 -5.50 -4.97 -24.37
CA LEU A 151 -6.39 -5.58 -23.37
C LEU A 151 -7.81 -5.79 -23.91
N LYS A 152 -8.35 -4.81 -24.64
CA LYS A 152 -9.67 -4.93 -25.30
C LYS A 152 -9.70 -6.07 -26.30
N LYS A 153 -8.62 -6.31 -27.05
CA LYS A 153 -8.54 -7.40 -28.05
C LYS A 153 -8.51 -8.80 -27.42
N VAL A 154 -7.88 -8.93 -26.24
CA VAL A 154 -7.78 -10.25 -25.58
C VAL A 154 -8.91 -10.51 -24.60
N ALA A 155 -9.69 -9.51 -24.20
CA ALA A 155 -10.86 -9.69 -23.35
C ALA A 155 -11.95 -10.51 -24.05
N LEU A 156 -12.67 -11.32 -23.29
CA LEU A 156 -13.92 -11.93 -23.73
C LEU A 156 -15.09 -11.02 -23.41
N TYR A 157 -16.05 -10.93 -24.32
CA TYR A 157 -17.23 -10.09 -24.19
C TYR A 157 -18.49 -10.96 -24.18
N GLU A 158 -19.38 -10.68 -23.23
CA GLU A 158 -20.73 -11.24 -23.16
C GLU A 158 -21.70 -10.09 -22.82
N ASP A 159 -22.76 -9.94 -23.62
CA ASP A 159 -23.76 -8.86 -23.44
C ASP A 159 -23.10 -7.49 -23.22
N ASP A 160 -23.18 -6.96 -21.98
CA ASP A 160 -22.73 -5.63 -21.59
C ASP A 160 -21.44 -5.65 -20.75
N TYR A 161 -20.76 -6.79 -20.61
CA TYR A 161 -19.57 -6.93 -19.79
C TYR A 161 -18.39 -7.59 -20.50
N ALA A 162 -17.19 -7.44 -19.91
CA ALA A 162 -15.96 -8.06 -20.37
C ALA A 162 -15.20 -8.71 -19.20
N TYR A 163 -14.46 -9.74 -19.50
CA TYR A 163 -13.63 -10.44 -18.51
C TYR A 163 -12.47 -11.18 -19.17
N PHE A 164 -11.52 -11.62 -18.36
CA PHE A 164 -10.43 -12.48 -18.79
C PHE A 164 -10.61 -13.87 -18.18
N PRO A 165 -10.77 -14.94 -18.99
CA PRO A 165 -11.10 -16.28 -18.48
C PRO A 165 -9.92 -16.95 -17.76
N TYR A 166 -8.68 -16.57 -18.08
CA TYR A 166 -7.46 -17.06 -17.47
C TYR A 166 -6.42 -15.95 -17.34
N GLU A 167 -5.45 -16.14 -16.46
CA GLU A 167 -4.39 -15.16 -16.19
C GLU A 167 -3.32 -15.12 -17.29
N ALA A 168 -2.99 -16.28 -17.90
CA ALA A 168 -1.87 -16.42 -18.80
C ALA A 168 -2.28 -16.68 -20.26
N MET A 169 -1.46 -16.18 -21.17
CA MET A 169 -1.59 -16.43 -22.61
C MET A 169 -0.22 -16.82 -23.20
N TYR A 170 -0.28 -17.61 -24.30
CA TYR A 170 0.86 -17.94 -25.14
C TYR A 170 0.44 -17.94 -26.61
N GLU A 171 1.20 -17.28 -27.47
CA GLU A 171 0.88 -17.15 -28.91
C GLU A 171 -0.57 -16.70 -29.18
N GLY A 172 -1.05 -15.73 -28.39
CA GLY A 172 -2.40 -15.16 -28.51
C GLY A 172 -3.54 -16.09 -28.05
N LYS A 173 -3.23 -17.19 -27.38
CA LYS A 173 -4.23 -18.12 -26.84
C LYS A 173 -4.13 -18.21 -25.34
N TYR A 174 -5.27 -18.31 -24.67
CA TYR A 174 -5.29 -18.55 -23.24
C TYR A 174 -4.68 -19.91 -22.90
N VAL A 175 -3.79 -19.90 -21.90
CA VAL A 175 -3.21 -21.12 -21.32
C VAL A 175 -4.02 -21.47 -20.09
N GLN A 176 -4.57 -22.69 -20.08
CA GLN A 176 -5.30 -23.16 -18.91
C GLN A 176 -4.37 -23.21 -17.69
N PRO A 177 -4.72 -22.59 -16.58
CA PRO A 177 -3.83 -22.51 -15.43
C PRO A 177 -3.51 -23.92 -14.94
N ARG A 178 -2.23 -24.18 -14.74
CA ARG A 178 -1.82 -25.26 -13.86
C ARG A 178 -2.00 -24.75 -12.43
N TYR A 179 -2.43 -25.64 -11.54
CA TYR A 179 -2.43 -25.35 -10.12
C TYR A 179 -1.07 -24.75 -9.76
N ASN A 180 -1.05 -23.51 -9.24
CA ASN A 180 0.17 -23.01 -8.67
C ASN A 180 0.55 -23.88 -7.46
N TYR A 181 1.76 -23.72 -6.95
CA TYR A 181 2.28 -24.48 -5.80
C TYR A 181 1.35 -24.41 -4.57
N TRP A 182 0.49 -23.38 -4.50
CA TRP A 182 -0.45 -23.11 -3.41
C TRP A 182 -1.87 -23.66 -3.67
N GLY A 183 -2.13 -24.22 -4.83
CA GLY A 183 -3.45 -24.74 -5.20
C GLY A 183 -4.52 -23.67 -5.40
N ASP A 184 -4.11 -22.40 -5.55
CA ASP A 184 -4.99 -21.26 -5.65
C ASP A 184 -5.28 -20.92 -7.13
N MET A 185 -6.51 -21.22 -7.59
CA MET A 185 -7.00 -20.82 -8.90
C MET A 185 -7.73 -19.47 -8.88
N SER A 186 -8.02 -18.91 -7.70
CA SER A 186 -8.72 -17.63 -7.58
C SER A 186 -7.90 -16.47 -8.11
N GLN A 187 -6.58 -16.60 -8.19
CA GLN A 187 -5.70 -15.59 -8.78
C GLN A 187 -5.96 -15.40 -10.27
N SER A 188 -6.42 -16.44 -11.00
CA SER A 188 -6.43 -16.42 -12.45
C SER A 188 -7.56 -15.63 -13.09
N LEU A 189 -8.78 -15.71 -12.54
CA LEU A 189 -9.94 -15.08 -13.18
C LEU A 189 -10.17 -13.63 -12.73
N TRP A 190 -10.09 -13.39 -11.45
CA TRP A 190 -10.49 -12.10 -10.86
C TRP A 190 -9.37 -11.11 -10.80
N ALA A 191 -8.20 -11.57 -10.46
CA ALA A 191 -7.01 -10.74 -10.46
C ALA A 191 -6.75 -10.17 -11.85
N ALA A 192 -6.81 -11.02 -12.88
CA ALA A 192 -6.67 -10.62 -14.27
C ALA A 192 -7.71 -9.57 -14.69
N THR A 193 -8.99 -9.78 -14.34
CA THR A 193 -10.07 -8.85 -14.70
C THR A 193 -10.06 -7.59 -13.85
N GLY A 194 -9.72 -7.68 -12.57
CA GLY A 194 -9.78 -6.58 -11.63
C GLY A 194 -8.61 -5.60 -11.73
N GLN A 195 -7.41 -6.10 -11.99
CA GLN A 195 -6.17 -5.30 -11.96
C GLN A 195 -6.15 -4.08 -12.89
N PRO A 196 -6.61 -4.12 -14.13
CA PRO A 196 -6.54 -2.96 -15.01
C PRO A 196 -7.60 -1.89 -14.72
N ILE A 197 -8.61 -2.15 -13.87
CA ILE A 197 -9.74 -1.23 -13.68
C ILE A 197 -9.28 0.09 -13.06
N GLU A 198 -8.60 0.07 -11.91
CA GLU A 198 -8.19 1.30 -11.24
C GLU A 198 -7.29 2.20 -12.12
N PRO A 199 -6.21 1.70 -12.76
CA PRO A 199 -5.37 2.55 -13.58
C PRO A 199 -6.12 3.08 -14.83
N LEU A 200 -7.06 2.35 -15.41
CA LEU A 200 -7.91 2.86 -16.50
C LEU A 200 -8.80 4.02 -16.04
N VAL A 201 -9.40 3.89 -14.85
CA VAL A 201 -10.23 4.97 -14.27
C VAL A 201 -9.36 6.20 -13.96
N ARG A 202 -8.17 6.03 -13.41
CA ARG A 202 -7.23 7.15 -13.17
C ARG A 202 -6.80 7.83 -14.46
N TYR A 203 -6.58 7.07 -15.52
CA TYR A 203 -6.28 7.65 -16.84
C TYR A 203 -7.48 8.46 -17.38
N TYR A 204 -8.72 7.98 -17.18
CA TYR A 204 -9.92 8.75 -17.48
C TYR A 204 -9.99 10.05 -16.67
N GLU A 205 -9.77 10.00 -15.35
CA GLU A 205 -9.80 11.20 -14.51
C GLU A 205 -8.79 12.27 -14.97
N ALA A 206 -7.62 11.83 -15.46
CA ALA A 206 -6.57 12.74 -15.93
C ALA A 206 -6.82 13.31 -17.32
N LYS A 207 -7.39 12.53 -18.25
CA LYS A 207 -7.46 12.86 -19.69
C LYS A 207 -8.88 12.96 -20.24
N GLY A 208 -9.89 12.52 -19.50
CA GLY A 208 -11.26 12.40 -20.02
C GLY A 208 -11.40 11.32 -21.09
N ASN A 209 -10.56 10.27 -21.05
CA ASN A 209 -10.63 9.19 -22.04
C ASN A 209 -11.82 8.28 -21.77
N GLU A 210 -12.95 8.56 -22.45
CA GLU A 210 -14.22 7.81 -22.28
C GLU A 210 -14.10 6.33 -22.63
N GLU A 211 -13.19 5.96 -23.52
CA GLU A 211 -12.96 4.56 -23.90
C GLU A 211 -12.34 3.77 -22.75
N ALA A 212 -11.41 4.38 -22.01
CA ALA A 212 -10.82 3.77 -20.81
C ALA A 212 -11.89 3.57 -19.72
N LEU A 213 -12.78 4.54 -19.51
CA LEU A 213 -13.87 4.43 -18.53
C LEU A 213 -14.91 3.38 -18.96
N ASP A 214 -15.30 3.35 -20.24
CA ASP A 214 -16.24 2.34 -20.75
C ASP A 214 -15.68 0.92 -20.59
N PHE A 215 -14.42 0.71 -20.96
CA PHE A 215 -13.79 -0.60 -20.79
C PHE A 215 -13.64 -0.99 -19.32
N ALA A 216 -13.24 -0.06 -18.45
CA ALA A 216 -13.22 -0.28 -17.00
C ALA A 216 -14.61 -0.68 -16.48
N GLY A 217 -15.67 -0.01 -16.93
CA GLY A 217 -17.05 -0.34 -16.57
C GLY A 217 -17.48 -1.73 -17.05
N LYS A 218 -17.06 -2.17 -18.23
CA LYS A 218 -17.31 -3.53 -18.71
C LYS A 218 -16.61 -4.57 -17.83
N LEU A 219 -15.36 -4.31 -17.42
CA LEU A 219 -14.63 -5.18 -16.51
C LEU A 219 -15.28 -5.22 -15.11
N VAL A 220 -15.74 -4.07 -14.58
CA VAL A 220 -16.51 -4.02 -13.32
C VAL A 220 -17.75 -4.90 -13.39
N ARG A 221 -18.53 -4.80 -14.49
CA ARG A 221 -19.69 -5.67 -14.68
C ARG A 221 -19.27 -7.14 -14.84
N GLY A 222 -18.11 -7.41 -15.45
CA GLY A 222 -17.52 -8.75 -15.52
C GLY A 222 -17.25 -9.36 -14.14
N LEU A 223 -16.73 -8.58 -13.20
CA LEU A 223 -16.53 -9.01 -11.80
C LEU A 223 -17.84 -9.40 -11.10
N LEU A 224 -18.98 -8.87 -11.55
CA LEU A 224 -20.28 -9.07 -10.92
C LEU A 224 -21.16 -10.08 -11.63
N LYS A 225 -20.98 -10.29 -12.95
CA LYS A 225 -21.89 -11.06 -13.82
C LYS A 225 -21.26 -12.29 -14.46
N ALA A 226 -19.94 -12.35 -14.59
CA ALA A 226 -19.26 -13.50 -15.20
C ALA A 226 -19.63 -14.82 -14.51
N PRO A 227 -19.49 -15.98 -15.17
CA PRO A 227 -19.90 -17.28 -14.62
C PRO A 227 -19.39 -17.57 -13.22
N ILE A 228 -18.29 -16.93 -12.86
CA ILE A 228 -17.72 -16.93 -11.51
C ILE A 228 -17.71 -15.48 -11.03
N HIS A 229 -18.81 -15.04 -10.40
CA HIS A 229 -18.88 -13.70 -9.82
C HIS A 229 -18.01 -13.57 -8.57
N PHE A 230 -17.52 -12.36 -8.36
CA PHE A 230 -16.46 -12.10 -7.39
C PHE A 230 -16.99 -11.79 -6.00
N PHE A 231 -18.13 -11.10 -5.94
CA PHE A 231 -18.74 -10.63 -4.71
C PHE A 231 -20.19 -11.12 -4.61
N GLU A 232 -20.56 -11.51 -3.40
CA GLU A 232 -21.96 -11.67 -3.03
C GLU A 232 -22.63 -10.29 -2.81
N PRO A 233 -23.94 -10.17 -2.95
CA PRO A 233 -24.64 -8.91 -2.66
C PRO A 233 -24.42 -8.38 -1.23
N SER A 234 -24.06 -9.26 -0.30
CA SER A 234 -23.69 -8.92 1.07
C SER A 234 -22.32 -8.23 1.19
N GLY A 235 -21.54 -8.22 0.12
CA GLY A 235 -20.13 -7.79 0.12
C GLY A 235 -19.14 -8.91 0.47
N ALA A 236 -19.62 -10.09 0.85
CA ALA A 236 -18.75 -11.23 1.07
C ALA A 236 -18.04 -11.62 -0.22
N PHE A 237 -16.78 -12.04 -0.12
CA PHE A 237 -16.09 -12.63 -1.24
C PHE A 237 -16.66 -14.00 -1.54
N THR A 238 -16.88 -14.30 -2.82
CA THR A 238 -17.42 -15.59 -3.23
C THR A 238 -16.39 -16.68 -2.97
N LEU A 239 -16.77 -17.66 -2.13
CA LEU A 239 -15.95 -18.84 -1.85
C LEU A 239 -16.37 -19.96 -2.77
N HIS A 240 -15.50 -20.40 -3.67
CA HIS A 240 -15.78 -21.53 -4.55
C HIS A 240 -15.61 -22.85 -3.80
N LYS A 241 -16.65 -23.69 -3.85
CA LYS A 241 -16.68 -24.98 -3.14
C LYS A 241 -16.10 -26.13 -3.93
N GLU A 242 -16.13 -26.09 -5.27
CA GLU A 242 -15.69 -27.20 -6.13
C GLU A 242 -15.10 -26.67 -7.46
N PRO A 243 -14.02 -27.27 -7.95
CA PRO A 243 -13.20 -28.34 -7.38
C PRO A 243 -12.15 -27.85 -6.36
N PHE A 244 -12.24 -26.61 -5.89
CA PHE A 244 -11.19 -25.88 -5.17
C PHE A 244 -11.59 -25.65 -3.73
N HIS A 245 -11.11 -26.50 -2.84
CA HIS A 245 -11.28 -26.36 -1.38
C HIS A 245 -10.25 -25.42 -0.73
N PHE A 246 -9.70 -24.47 -1.50
CA PHE A 246 -8.57 -23.67 -1.04
C PHE A 246 -8.98 -22.26 -0.63
N ALA A 247 -8.16 -21.69 0.27
CA ALA A 247 -8.21 -20.29 0.62
C ALA A 247 -7.95 -19.42 -0.61
N PHE A 248 -8.65 -18.30 -0.73
CA PHE A 248 -8.35 -17.34 -1.78
C PHE A 248 -7.29 -16.33 -1.30
N HIS A 249 -6.50 -15.83 -2.23
CA HIS A 249 -5.51 -14.77 -1.99
C HIS A 249 -6.21 -13.43 -1.82
N VAL A 250 -6.13 -12.84 -0.62
CA VAL A 250 -6.86 -11.60 -0.25
C VAL A 250 -6.47 -10.43 -1.15
N HIS A 251 -5.17 -10.27 -1.46
CA HIS A 251 -4.69 -9.21 -2.35
C HIS A 251 -5.34 -9.22 -3.73
N SER A 252 -5.59 -10.40 -4.31
CA SER A 252 -6.26 -10.50 -5.61
C SER A 252 -7.67 -9.93 -5.57
N HIS A 253 -8.37 -10.15 -4.46
CA HIS A 253 -9.74 -9.67 -4.24
C HIS A 253 -9.78 -8.18 -3.92
N THR A 254 -8.92 -7.73 -3.02
CA THR A 254 -8.87 -6.32 -2.61
C THR A 254 -8.44 -5.41 -3.74
N ALA A 255 -7.51 -5.84 -4.59
CA ALA A 255 -7.10 -5.09 -5.77
C ALA A 255 -8.25 -4.90 -6.78
N ALA A 256 -9.06 -5.95 -7.00
CA ALA A 256 -10.26 -5.82 -7.84
C ALA A 256 -11.32 -4.91 -7.21
N LEU A 257 -11.49 -4.99 -5.87
CA LEU A 257 -12.42 -4.13 -5.13
C LEU A 257 -12.01 -2.65 -5.18
N ILE A 258 -10.71 -2.35 -5.13
CA ILE A 258 -10.19 -0.98 -5.29
C ILE A 258 -10.60 -0.42 -6.65
N GLY A 259 -10.41 -1.19 -7.73
CA GLY A 259 -10.83 -0.79 -9.07
C GLY A 259 -12.33 -0.55 -9.18
N LEU A 260 -13.16 -1.47 -8.66
CA LEU A 260 -14.61 -1.34 -8.62
C LEU A 260 -15.03 -0.09 -7.84
N LEU A 261 -14.48 0.13 -6.66
CA LEU A 261 -14.83 1.25 -5.80
C LEU A 261 -14.44 2.60 -6.43
N ARG A 262 -13.24 2.69 -7.04
CA ARG A 262 -12.83 3.90 -7.74
C ARG A 262 -13.74 4.20 -8.93
N TYR A 263 -14.07 3.20 -9.74
CA TYR A 263 -15.07 3.34 -10.82
C TYR A 263 -16.40 3.85 -10.28
N ALA A 264 -16.91 3.26 -9.20
CA ALA A 264 -18.17 3.65 -8.59
C ALA A 264 -18.17 5.11 -8.11
N ILE A 265 -17.07 5.56 -7.50
CA ILE A 265 -16.90 6.95 -7.04
C ILE A 265 -16.91 7.92 -8.22
N VAL A 266 -16.14 7.63 -9.26
CA VAL A 266 -16.01 8.50 -10.44
C VAL A 266 -17.33 8.60 -11.23
N THR A 267 -18.07 7.49 -11.32
CA THR A 267 -19.38 7.46 -12.00
C THR A 267 -20.55 7.90 -11.11
N GLY A 268 -20.32 8.05 -9.80
CA GLY A 268 -21.36 8.39 -8.83
C GLY A 268 -22.36 7.26 -8.55
N ASP A 269 -21.97 6.00 -8.82
CA ASP A 269 -22.80 4.80 -8.62
C ASP A 269 -22.89 4.44 -7.13
N LYS A 270 -23.97 4.89 -6.49
CA LYS A 270 -24.19 4.69 -5.05
C LYS A 270 -24.40 3.23 -4.66
N GLU A 271 -24.93 2.40 -5.55
CA GLU A 271 -25.13 0.97 -5.28
C GLU A 271 -23.80 0.24 -5.21
N LEU A 272 -22.91 0.51 -6.17
CA LEU A 272 -21.55 -0.03 -6.17
C LEU A 272 -20.70 0.52 -5.02
N ILE A 273 -20.85 1.80 -4.66
CA ILE A 273 -20.19 2.35 -3.46
C ILE A 273 -20.68 1.59 -2.21
N GLY A 274 -21.99 1.36 -2.08
CA GLY A 274 -22.57 0.59 -0.99
C GLY A 274 -22.09 -0.87 -0.96
N LEU A 275 -21.88 -1.50 -2.13
CA LEU A 275 -21.25 -2.82 -2.22
C LEU A 275 -19.80 -2.76 -1.72
N GLY A 276 -19.04 -1.74 -2.14
CA GLY A 276 -17.66 -1.52 -1.68
C GLY A 276 -17.56 -1.37 -0.15
N GLN A 277 -18.48 -0.63 0.47
CA GLN A 277 -18.55 -0.51 1.93
C GLN A 277 -18.82 -1.87 2.60
N ARG A 278 -19.84 -2.61 2.15
CA ARG A 278 -20.15 -3.94 2.70
C ARG A 278 -18.98 -4.91 2.54
N ALA A 279 -18.28 -4.86 1.41
CA ALA A 279 -17.09 -5.68 1.18
C ALA A 279 -15.92 -5.29 2.10
N TYR A 280 -15.71 -3.99 2.31
CA TYR A 280 -14.73 -3.50 3.29
C TYR A 280 -15.05 -3.99 4.71
N ASP A 281 -16.29 -3.86 5.15
CA ASP A 281 -16.73 -4.31 6.47
C ASP A 281 -16.57 -5.84 6.63
N TRP A 282 -16.83 -6.58 5.54
CA TRP A 282 -16.60 -8.01 5.52
C TRP A 282 -15.10 -8.35 5.68
N ILE A 283 -14.21 -7.64 4.96
CA ILE A 283 -12.75 -7.80 5.09
C ILE A 283 -12.30 -7.53 6.52
N LYS A 284 -12.74 -6.42 7.10
CA LYS A 284 -12.39 -6.04 8.49
C LYS A 284 -12.83 -7.08 9.51
N LYS A 285 -13.96 -7.72 9.26
CA LYS A 285 -14.51 -8.76 10.16
C LYS A 285 -13.80 -10.10 10.02
N HIS A 286 -13.29 -10.44 8.83
CA HIS A 286 -12.88 -11.81 8.51
C HIS A 286 -11.41 -11.98 8.19
N SER A 287 -10.75 -10.97 7.68
CA SER A 287 -9.37 -11.09 7.18
C SER A 287 -8.42 -9.99 7.63
N SER A 288 -8.91 -8.96 8.35
CA SER A 288 -8.09 -7.85 8.83
C SER A 288 -8.40 -7.51 10.30
N THR A 289 -7.56 -6.67 10.90
CA THR A 289 -7.64 -6.28 12.31
C THR A 289 -7.74 -4.77 12.48
N SER A 290 -7.96 -4.31 13.73
CA SER A 290 -8.04 -2.88 14.04
C SER A 290 -6.71 -2.15 13.83
N PHE A 291 -5.56 -2.83 13.99
CA PHE A 291 -4.22 -2.26 13.87
C PHE A 291 -3.56 -2.51 12.52
N GLY A 292 -4.26 -3.18 11.59
CA GLY A 292 -3.85 -3.32 10.19
C GLY A 292 -3.30 -4.67 9.77
N TRP A 293 -3.05 -5.63 10.69
CA TRP A 293 -2.70 -6.98 10.25
C TRP A 293 -3.80 -7.53 9.33
N THR A 294 -3.43 -8.05 8.17
CA THR A 294 -4.35 -8.60 7.18
C THR A 294 -3.77 -9.90 6.64
N CYS A 295 -4.54 -10.97 6.70
CA CYS A 295 -4.08 -12.28 6.25
C CYS A 295 -3.84 -12.30 4.73
N GLU A 296 -2.87 -13.11 4.31
CA GLU A 296 -2.59 -13.36 2.90
C GLU A 296 -3.71 -14.18 2.25
N HIS A 297 -4.18 -15.22 2.93
CA HIS A 297 -5.20 -16.13 2.43
C HIS A 297 -6.38 -16.27 3.41
N TYR A 298 -7.59 -16.37 2.86
CA TYR A 298 -8.81 -16.60 3.63
C TYR A 298 -9.67 -17.69 2.97
N PRO A 299 -10.35 -18.60 3.69
CA PRO A 299 -10.19 -18.83 5.13
C PRO A 299 -8.79 -19.31 5.50
N TYR A 300 -8.39 -19.09 6.74
CA TYR A 300 -7.04 -19.46 7.22
C TYR A 300 -6.78 -20.93 6.99
N THR A 301 -5.71 -21.25 6.24
CA THR A 301 -5.25 -22.62 6.06
C THR A 301 -4.35 -23.03 7.21
N THR A 302 -4.19 -24.35 7.42
CA THR A 302 -3.34 -24.90 8.47
C THR A 302 -1.86 -24.50 8.36
N LEU A 303 -1.41 -24.11 7.16
CA LEU A 303 -0.02 -23.73 6.88
C LEU A 303 0.22 -22.22 6.99
N GLN A 304 -0.85 -21.40 6.98
CA GLN A 304 -0.74 -19.94 6.88
C GLN A 304 -1.59 -19.19 7.92
N ARG A 305 -1.88 -19.84 9.05
CA ARG A 305 -2.81 -19.33 10.07
C ARG A 305 -2.49 -17.93 10.59
N ASP A 306 -1.22 -17.60 10.69
CA ASP A 306 -0.72 -16.36 11.29
C ASP A 306 0.06 -15.52 10.27
N HIS A 307 -0.12 -15.82 8.96
CA HIS A 307 0.62 -15.20 7.88
C HIS A 307 -0.15 -14.01 7.32
N GLN A 308 0.40 -12.82 7.51
CA GLN A 308 -0.06 -11.63 6.82
C GLN A 308 0.60 -11.47 5.46
N GLU A 309 0.02 -10.62 4.63
CA GLU A 309 0.71 -10.03 3.48
C GLU A 309 0.58 -8.51 3.49
N VAL A 310 1.71 -7.81 3.34
CA VAL A 310 1.76 -6.34 3.33
C VAL A 310 0.98 -5.76 2.16
N CYS A 311 0.89 -6.46 1.02
CA CYS A 311 0.03 -6.03 -0.09
C CYS A 311 -1.44 -5.99 0.31
N CYS A 312 -1.94 -7.03 1.00
CA CYS A 312 -3.31 -7.09 1.49
C CYS A 312 -3.63 -5.92 2.44
N MET A 313 -2.72 -5.66 3.39
CA MET A 313 -2.85 -4.54 4.33
C MET A 313 -2.89 -3.19 3.62
N THR A 314 -2.01 -2.99 2.65
CA THR A 314 -1.97 -1.74 1.86
C THR A 314 -3.25 -1.54 1.04
N ASP A 315 -3.81 -2.61 0.51
CA ASP A 315 -5.09 -2.54 -0.19
C ASP A 315 -6.25 -2.17 0.73
N VAL A 316 -6.29 -2.74 1.94
CA VAL A 316 -7.30 -2.37 2.95
C VAL A 316 -7.17 -0.89 3.32
N LEU A 317 -5.94 -0.39 3.46
CA LEU A 317 -5.69 1.04 3.67
C LEU A 317 -6.19 1.88 2.48
N ASN A 318 -5.91 1.47 1.23
CA ASN A 318 -6.37 2.18 0.03
C ASN A 318 -7.91 2.22 -0.05
N LEU A 319 -8.58 1.11 0.24
CA LEU A 319 -10.04 1.05 0.30
C LEU A 319 -10.60 2.01 1.36
N ALA A 320 -9.98 2.10 2.54
CA ALA A 320 -10.37 3.05 3.57
C ALA A 320 -10.20 4.50 3.11
N VAL A 321 -9.10 4.83 2.40
CA VAL A 321 -8.89 6.16 1.79
C VAL A 321 -9.99 6.48 0.79
N LEU A 322 -10.28 5.57 -0.15
CA LEU A 322 -11.33 5.78 -1.16
C LEU A 322 -12.71 5.99 -0.54
N LEU A 323 -13.07 5.21 0.47
CA LEU A 323 -14.34 5.37 1.19
C LEU A 323 -14.40 6.70 1.95
N ALA A 324 -13.30 7.10 2.58
CA ALA A 324 -13.23 8.38 3.29
C ALA A 324 -13.35 9.58 2.33
N GLU A 325 -12.72 9.50 1.14
CA GLU A 325 -12.86 10.49 0.06
C GLU A 325 -14.28 10.55 -0.53
N ALA A 326 -14.95 9.39 -0.61
CA ALA A 326 -16.36 9.30 -1.01
C ALA A 326 -17.34 9.91 0.01
N GLY A 327 -16.83 10.41 1.15
CA GLY A 327 -17.62 11.11 2.17
C GLY A 327 -17.92 10.27 3.42
N TYR A 328 -17.43 9.06 3.52
CA TYR A 328 -17.56 8.23 4.72
C TYR A 328 -16.38 8.45 5.66
N GLU A 329 -16.27 9.64 6.21
CA GLU A 329 -15.10 10.20 6.90
C GLU A 329 -14.58 9.37 8.09
N HIS A 330 -15.41 8.50 8.67
CA HIS A 330 -15.00 7.64 9.78
C HIS A 330 -13.90 6.61 9.39
N TYR A 331 -13.76 6.27 8.09
CA TYR A 331 -12.70 5.39 7.62
C TYR A 331 -11.29 6.00 7.76
N TRP A 332 -11.16 7.33 7.96
CA TRP A 332 -9.88 7.93 8.34
C TRP A 332 -9.29 7.35 9.63
N ASN A 333 -10.13 6.83 10.54
CA ASN A 333 -9.65 6.15 11.74
C ASN A 333 -8.87 4.88 11.39
N ASP A 334 -9.36 4.09 10.43
CA ASP A 334 -8.65 2.89 9.96
C ASP A 334 -7.35 3.24 9.23
N VAL A 335 -7.37 4.27 8.35
CA VAL A 335 -6.14 4.75 7.68
C VAL A 335 -5.07 5.12 8.71
N GLU A 336 -5.43 5.85 9.75
CA GLU A 336 -4.49 6.29 10.77
C GLU A 336 -3.97 5.11 11.62
N ARG A 337 -4.85 4.18 12.04
CA ARG A 337 -4.48 3.00 12.83
C ARG A 337 -3.58 2.04 12.05
N ILE A 338 -3.92 1.72 10.82
CA ILE A 338 -3.10 0.85 9.95
C ILE A 338 -1.71 1.46 9.78
N SER A 339 -1.64 2.76 9.48
CA SER A 339 -0.39 3.46 9.18
C SER A 339 0.52 3.59 10.39
N ARG A 340 -0.04 3.91 11.58
CA ARG A 340 0.73 4.06 12.82
C ARG A 340 1.26 2.74 13.37
N ASN A 341 0.64 1.64 12.97
CA ASN A 341 0.90 0.34 13.56
C ASN A 341 1.51 -0.60 12.52
N HIS A 342 0.75 -1.50 11.97
CA HIS A 342 1.31 -2.66 11.28
C HIS A 342 2.04 -2.29 9.98
N LEU A 343 1.63 -1.22 9.28
CA LEU A 343 2.30 -0.77 8.07
C LEU A 343 3.76 -0.31 8.35
N VAL A 344 3.98 0.53 9.37
CA VAL A 344 5.34 1.00 9.70
C VAL A 344 6.16 -0.05 10.43
N GLU A 345 5.52 -0.96 11.20
CA GLU A 345 6.21 -2.07 11.85
C GLU A 345 6.70 -3.13 10.84
N SER A 346 6.06 -3.25 9.69
CA SER A 346 6.44 -4.21 8.65
C SER A 346 7.71 -3.81 7.87
N GLN A 347 8.33 -2.66 8.17
CA GLN A 347 9.52 -2.17 7.47
C GLN A 347 10.81 -2.64 8.14
N ILE A 348 11.74 -3.16 7.35
CA ILE A 348 13.12 -3.48 7.74
C ILE A 348 13.88 -2.16 7.92
N THR A 349 14.21 -1.80 9.16
CA THR A 349 14.77 -0.49 9.48
C THR A 349 16.29 -0.47 9.63
N SER A 350 16.91 -1.61 9.89
CA SER A 350 18.37 -1.75 9.99
C SER A 350 18.81 -3.19 9.74
N THR A 351 20.10 -3.40 9.57
CA THR A 351 20.72 -4.74 9.45
C THR A 351 20.76 -5.51 10.76
N GLU A 352 20.64 -4.84 11.90
CA GLU A 352 20.67 -5.46 13.23
C GLU A 352 19.57 -6.50 13.43
N ILE A 353 18.43 -6.32 12.75
CA ILE A 353 17.30 -7.26 12.83
C ILE A 353 17.64 -8.67 12.33
N TYR A 354 18.71 -8.82 11.55
CA TYR A 354 19.10 -10.11 10.99
C TYR A 354 19.92 -10.96 11.97
N GLU A 355 20.60 -10.35 12.96
CA GLU A 355 21.41 -11.07 13.94
C GLU A 355 20.61 -12.14 14.69
N PRO A 356 19.46 -11.83 15.31
CA PRO A 356 18.68 -12.85 16.02
C PRO A 356 18.17 -13.96 15.09
N ILE A 357 17.89 -13.65 13.81
CA ILE A 357 17.48 -14.66 12.83
C ILE A 357 18.64 -15.62 12.54
N LEU A 358 19.82 -15.08 12.21
CA LEU A 358 21.00 -15.87 11.86
C LEU A 358 21.47 -16.73 13.04
N VAL A 359 21.35 -16.24 14.26
CA VAL A 359 21.66 -17.02 15.48
C VAL A 359 20.65 -18.15 15.69
N THR A 360 19.35 -17.84 15.59
CA THR A 360 18.27 -18.81 15.82
C THR A 360 18.29 -19.92 14.79
N PHE A 361 18.44 -19.58 13.51
CA PHE A 361 18.34 -20.50 12.36
C PHE A 361 19.70 -20.93 11.82
N LYS A 362 20.79 -20.79 12.58
CA LYS A 362 22.16 -21.14 12.13
C LYS A 362 22.29 -22.54 11.53
N HIS A 363 21.49 -23.50 11.99
CA HIS A 363 21.49 -24.87 11.48
C HIS A 363 20.70 -25.06 10.19
N GLU A 364 19.91 -24.06 9.79
CA GLU A 364 19.16 -24.04 8.56
C GLU A 364 19.90 -23.35 7.41
N ILE A 365 21.01 -22.67 7.70
CA ILE A 365 21.84 -22.00 6.69
C ILE A 365 22.39 -23.03 5.72
N ARG A 366 22.05 -22.89 4.44
CA ARG A 366 22.46 -23.79 3.35
C ARG A 366 23.54 -23.15 2.49
N LYS A 367 24.58 -23.94 2.15
CA LYS A 367 25.53 -23.53 1.11
C LYS A 367 24.82 -23.50 -0.25
N VAL A 368 24.94 -22.39 -0.93
CA VAL A 368 24.34 -22.17 -2.24
C VAL A 368 25.46 -22.01 -3.27
N GLN A 369 25.32 -22.69 -4.41
CA GLN A 369 26.20 -22.48 -5.55
C GLN A 369 25.78 -21.19 -6.26
N PRO A 370 26.72 -20.28 -6.58
CA PRO A 370 26.42 -19.08 -7.33
C PRO A 370 25.74 -19.40 -8.67
N GLU A 371 24.67 -18.69 -8.95
CA GLU A 371 23.92 -18.82 -10.19
C GLU A 371 23.92 -17.49 -10.94
N GLN A 372 24.87 -17.37 -11.88
CA GLN A 372 25.09 -16.15 -12.64
C GLN A 372 23.86 -15.77 -13.47
N GLY A 373 23.50 -14.48 -13.45
CA GLY A 373 22.34 -13.94 -14.16
C GLY A 373 20.98 -14.28 -13.53
N TRP A 374 20.98 -15.01 -12.40
CA TRP A 374 19.78 -15.33 -11.64
C TRP A 374 19.85 -14.89 -10.19
N HIS A 375 21.04 -14.90 -9.59
CA HIS A 375 21.28 -14.43 -8.23
C HIS A 375 22.27 -13.28 -8.18
N SER A 376 22.09 -12.36 -7.26
CA SER A 376 23.09 -11.38 -6.84
C SER A 376 23.45 -11.55 -5.38
N TYR A 377 24.75 -11.31 -5.02
CA TYR A 377 25.32 -11.71 -3.74
C TYR A 377 25.94 -10.55 -2.95
N ASP A 378 26.09 -9.37 -3.55
CA ASP A 378 26.82 -8.26 -2.95
C ASP A 378 25.95 -7.51 -1.92
N ASN A 379 26.44 -7.37 -0.69
CA ASN A 379 25.86 -6.56 0.38
C ASN A 379 24.35 -6.79 0.63
N ILE A 380 23.90 -8.03 0.55
CA ILE A 380 22.48 -8.38 0.52
C ILE A 380 21.71 -7.85 1.72
N LEU A 381 22.25 -7.98 2.95
CA LEU A 381 21.59 -7.53 4.16
C LEU A 381 21.38 -6.00 4.16
N GLU A 382 22.40 -5.24 3.73
CA GLU A 382 22.33 -3.79 3.64
C GLU A 382 21.32 -3.35 2.57
N ARG A 383 21.33 -3.98 1.41
CA ARG A 383 20.40 -3.70 0.31
C ARG A 383 18.94 -3.96 0.63
N MET A 384 18.65 -4.75 1.69
CA MET A 384 17.28 -5.03 2.15
C MET A 384 16.75 -3.98 3.12
N VAL A 385 17.58 -3.08 3.64
CA VAL A 385 17.11 -2.01 4.53
C VAL A 385 16.13 -1.10 3.79
N GLY A 386 14.99 -0.83 4.41
CA GLY A 386 13.88 -0.06 3.81
C GLY A 386 12.82 -0.91 3.10
N ALA A 387 13.09 -2.20 2.89
CA ALA A 387 12.12 -3.15 2.36
C ALA A 387 11.12 -3.64 3.41
N THR A 388 10.27 -4.58 3.02
CA THR A 388 9.50 -5.45 3.91
C THR A 388 9.75 -6.91 3.52
N PRO A 389 9.73 -7.86 4.48
CA PRO A 389 9.72 -9.28 4.14
C PRO A 389 8.45 -9.71 3.39
N GLY A 390 7.43 -8.85 3.37
CA GLY A 390 6.14 -9.13 2.74
C GLY A 390 5.19 -9.89 3.64
N SER A 391 5.70 -10.83 4.39
CA SER A 391 4.94 -11.69 5.29
C SER A 391 5.48 -11.64 6.71
N GLY A 392 4.58 -11.58 7.68
CA GLY A 392 4.88 -11.56 9.10
C GLY A 392 3.71 -12.10 9.91
N SER A 393 3.79 -12.05 11.24
CA SER A 393 2.64 -12.33 12.10
C SER A 393 2.24 -11.08 12.89
N ALA A 394 1.27 -11.20 13.80
CA ALA A 394 0.85 -10.07 14.61
C ALA A 394 1.98 -9.50 15.49
N ASN A 395 2.93 -10.33 15.90
CA ASN A 395 3.98 -10.00 16.86
C ASN A 395 5.42 -10.27 16.39
N GLU A 396 5.60 -10.75 15.14
CA GLU A 396 6.91 -11.05 14.54
C GLU A 396 7.02 -10.41 13.16
N LEU A 397 8.14 -9.76 12.87
CA LEU A 397 8.39 -9.17 11.56
C LEU A 397 8.48 -10.24 10.46
N PHE A 398 9.05 -11.39 10.77
CA PHE A 398 9.22 -12.49 9.82
C PHE A 398 8.43 -13.72 10.27
N THR A 399 7.77 -14.37 9.32
CA THR A 399 7.32 -15.76 9.44
C THR A 399 8.32 -16.70 8.78
N THR A 400 8.21 -17.98 9.06
CA THR A 400 9.11 -19.00 8.49
C THR A 400 9.04 -19.00 6.94
N GLY A 401 10.17 -18.99 6.25
CA GLY A 401 10.22 -19.31 4.82
C GLY A 401 11.13 -18.48 3.94
N GLY A 402 11.91 -17.54 4.42
CA GLY A 402 12.82 -16.82 3.51
C GLY A 402 13.59 -15.69 4.15
N PHE A 403 13.06 -15.09 5.17
CA PHE A 403 13.72 -14.03 5.96
C PHE A 403 14.37 -12.91 5.11
N GLY A 404 13.91 -12.72 3.89
CA GLY A 404 14.43 -11.72 2.97
C GLY A 404 13.40 -10.66 2.61
N ALA A 405 13.82 -9.68 1.80
CA ALA A 405 12.90 -8.68 1.26
C ALA A 405 11.98 -9.26 0.19
N SER A 406 10.75 -8.72 0.12
CA SER A 406 9.77 -9.06 -0.91
C SER A 406 9.66 -7.95 -1.96
N GLY A 407 9.96 -8.27 -3.22
CA GLY A 407 9.94 -7.33 -4.35
C GLY A 407 8.55 -6.82 -4.72
N CYS A 408 7.49 -7.58 -4.48
CA CYS A 408 6.12 -7.12 -4.70
C CYS A 408 5.60 -6.26 -3.54
N CYS A 409 5.86 -6.67 -2.30
CA CYS A 409 5.31 -6.03 -1.10
C CYS A 409 6.02 -4.72 -0.74
N SER A 410 7.33 -4.60 -0.99
CA SER A 410 8.08 -3.40 -0.61
C SER A 410 7.62 -2.13 -1.37
N PRO A 411 7.44 -2.15 -2.69
CA PRO A 411 6.83 -1.02 -3.40
C PRO A 411 5.38 -0.76 -2.97
N HIS A 412 4.62 -1.82 -2.65
CA HIS A 412 3.24 -1.68 -2.20
C HIS A 412 3.14 -1.07 -0.81
N MET A 413 4.06 -1.41 0.13
CA MET A 413 4.22 -0.73 1.41
C MET A 413 4.48 0.77 1.22
N ASN A 414 5.37 1.14 0.30
CA ASN A 414 5.63 2.53 -0.05
C ASN A 414 4.39 3.25 -0.59
N LYS A 415 3.56 2.57 -1.39
CA LYS A 415 2.25 3.09 -1.81
C LYS A 415 1.36 3.37 -0.61
N GLY A 416 1.34 2.50 0.40
CA GLY A 416 0.63 2.73 1.66
C GLY A 416 1.13 3.96 2.42
N PHE A 417 2.46 4.17 2.48
CA PHE A 417 3.04 5.39 3.04
C PHE A 417 2.59 6.62 2.26
N TYR A 418 2.65 6.59 0.93
CA TYR A 418 2.23 7.70 0.08
C TYR A 418 0.74 8.02 0.24
N LEU A 419 -0.14 7.02 0.20
CA LEU A 419 -1.58 7.20 0.37
C LEU A 419 -1.90 7.87 1.72
N THR A 420 -1.27 7.41 2.79
CA THR A 420 -1.44 8.05 4.11
C THR A 420 -0.90 9.47 4.12
N TRP A 421 0.33 9.65 3.66
CA TRP A 421 1.04 10.94 3.70
C TRP A 421 0.34 12.00 2.85
N SER A 422 -0.10 11.66 1.65
CA SER A 422 -0.79 12.59 0.76
C SER A 422 -2.18 13.00 1.27
N HIS A 423 -2.80 12.19 2.16
CA HIS A 423 -4.11 12.45 2.73
C HIS A 423 -4.09 12.98 4.18
N ILE A 424 -2.89 13.28 4.74
CA ILE A 424 -2.80 13.95 6.03
C ILE A 424 -3.62 15.25 5.99
N ILE A 425 -3.54 15.97 4.88
CA ILE A 425 -4.43 17.10 4.61
C ILE A 425 -5.16 16.93 3.29
N THR A 426 -6.38 17.45 3.22
CA THR A 426 -7.10 17.68 1.96
C THR A 426 -7.47 19.14 1.82
N ARG A 427 -7.55 19.65 0.58
CA ARG A 427 -7.75 21.05 0.29
C ARG A 427 -8.88 21.29 -0.69
N LYS A 428 -9.62 22.39 -0.44
CA LYS A 428 -10.46 23.08 -1.42
C LYS A 428 -10.12 24.58 -1.35
N PRO A 429 -10.44 25.39 -2.35
CA PRO A 429 -10.23 26.84 -2.28
C PRO A 429 -10.74 27.43 -0.96
N GLY A 430 -9.85 28.09 -0.22
CA GLY A 430 -10.17 28.72 1.07
C GLY A 430 -10.42 27.76 2.25
N ARG A 431 -10.20 26.46 2.09
CA ARG A 431 -10.44 25.46 3.14
C ARG A 431 -9.34 24.40 3.18
N ILE A 432 -8.87 24.11 4.39
CA ILE A 432 -7.93 23.03 4.70
C ILE A 432 -8.59 22.08 5.70
N ARG A 433 -8.50 20.77 5.45
CA ARG A 433 -8.89 19.73 6.40
C ARG A 433 -7.66 18.92 6.77
N VAL A 434 -7.42 18.74 8.06
CA VAL A 434 -6.42 17.82 8.61
C VAL A 434 -7.16 16.53 8.95
N ASN A 435 -6.93 15.48 8.15
CA ASN A 435 -7.63 14.20 8.27
C ASN A 435 -6.90 13.25 9.23
N LEU A 436 -5.56 13.33 9.28
CA LEU A 436 -4.70 12.43 10.06
C LEU A 436 -3.79 13.26 10.95
N SER A 437 -3.66 12.87 12.22
CA SER A 437 -2.76 13.53 13.17
C SER A 437 -1.33 12.98 13.05
N LEU A 438 -0.67 13.21 11.92
CA LEU A 438 0.72 12.85 11.65
C LEU A 438 1.54 14.10 11.40
N ASN A 439 2.86 14.03 11.64
CA ASN A 439 3.76 15.12 11.28
C ASN A 439 3.75 15.34 9.77
N PHE A 440 3.51 16.59 9.36
CA PHE A 440 3.42 16.95 7.95
C PHE A 440 3.71 18.42 7.71
N ASN A 441 4.37 18.72 6.60
CA ASN A 441 4.65 20.09 6.21
C ASN A 441 4.34 20.28 4.72
N SER A 442 3.66 21.39 4.38
CA SER A 442 3.27 21.75 3.02
C SER A 442 3.34 23.26 2.80
N PRO A 443 3.15 23.76 1.56
CA PRO A 443 3.06 25.20 1.30
C PRO A 443 1.87 25.91 1.96
N TRP A 444 0.91 25.18 2.50
CA TRP A 444 -0.33 25.73 3.08
C TRP A 444 -0.38 25.64 4.59
N VAL A 445 0.16 24.56 5.13
CA VAL A 445 0.03 24.24 6.54
C VAL A 445 1.17 23.34 7.00
N GLU A 446 1.53 23.47 8.28
CA GLU A 446 2.41 22.54 8.99
C GLU A 446 1.63 21.91 10.14
N VAL A 447 1.70 20.58 10.27
CA VAL A 447 0.98 19.77 11.26
C VAL A 447 2.01 19.10 12.17
N HIS A 448 1.90 19.31 13.47
CA HIS A 448 2.70 18.66 14.50
C HIS A 448 1.81 17.73 15.32
N SER A 449 2.08 16.45 15.27
CA SER A 449 1.40 15.43 16.06
C SER A 449 2.16 15.13 17.34
N PHE A 450 1.48 15.11 18.48
CA PHE A 450 2.07 14.76 19.77
C PHE A 450 1.76 13.33 20.20
N ARG A 451 0.98 12.60 19.37
CA ARG A 451 0.68 11.19 19.62
C ARG A 451 1.88 10.29 19.31
N PRO A 452 2.16 9.27 20.11
CA PRO A 452 1.32 8.66 21.16
C PRO A 452 1.53 9.23 22.57
N TYR A 453 2.31 10.29 22.75
CA TYR A 453 2.64 10.84 24.08
C TYR A 453 1.49 11.64 24.68
N GLN A 454 0.86 12.50 23.90
CA GLN A 454 -0.25 13.35 24.29
C GLN A 454 -1.36 13.37 23.24
N GLY A 455 -2.61 13.51 23.68
CA GLY A 455 -3.76 13.74 22.81
C GLY A 455 -3.79 15.17 22.29
N LYS A 456 -2.82 15.54 21.45
CA LYS A 456 -2.61 16.91 21.00
C LYS A 456 -2.16 16.94 19.54
N VAL A 457 -2.69 17.92 18.79
CA VAL A 457 -2.20 18.29 17.47
C VAL A 457 -2.10 19.79 17.35
N GLU A 458 -1.00 20.30 16.79
CA GLU A 458 -0.80 21.72 16.46
C GLU A 458 -0.79 21.88 14.94
N VAL A 459 -1.47 22.91 14.45
CA VAL A 459 -1.60 23.22 13.03
C VAL A 459 -1.23 24.68 12.81
N ILE A 460 -0.14 24.92 12.07
CA ILE A 460 0.36 26.26 11.78
C ILE A 460 -0.01 26.60 10.33
N LEU A 461 -0.85 27.61 10.12
CA LEU A 461 -1.28 28.01 8.79
C LEU A 461 -0.24 28.89 8.09
N LYS A 462 0.12 28.52 6.87
CA LYS A 462 1.01 29.29 5.98
C LYS A 462 0.24 30.15 4.97
N LYS A 463 -1.05 29.85 4.81
CA LYS A 463 -2.02 30.66 4.03
C LYS A 463 -3.32 30.74 4.82
N GLU A 464 -4.02 31.89 4.74
CA GLU A 464 -5.34 32.07 5.38
C GLU A 464 -6.36 31.07 4.81
N ALA A 465 -7.11 30.39 5.68
CA ALA A 465 -8.15 29.44 5.30
C ALA A 465 -9.11 29.17 6.47
N ALA A 466 -10.28 28.59 6.15
CA ALA A 466 -11.04 27.82 7.12
C ALA A 466 -10.30 26.52 7.41
N LEU A 467 -10.20 26.14 8.69
CA LEU A 467 -9.50 24.93 9.13
C LEU A 467 -10.47 23.94 9.76
N SER A 468 -10.43 22.69 9.32
CA SER A 468 -11.10 21.58 9.99
C SER A 468 -10.06 20.56 10.43
N VAL A 469 -10.11 20.09 11.68
CA VAL A 469 -9.20 19.08 12.25
C VAL A 469 -10.02 17.91 12.73
N ARG A 470 -9.72 16.71 12.23
CA ARG A 470 -10.44 15.49 12.63
C ARG A 470 -10.10 15.09 14.06
N ILE A 471 -11.12 14.70 14.77
CA ILE A 471 -11.03 14.13 16.12
C ILE A 471 -11.21 12.61 16.02
N PRO A 472 -10.34 11.80 16.64
CA PRO A 472 -10.46 10.34 16.63
C PRO A 472 -11.79 9.85 17.25
N ASP A 473 -12.29 8.70 16.81
CA ASP A 473 -13.55 8.10 17.25
C ASP A 473 -13.60 7.70 18.72
N TRP A 474 -12.44 7.51 19.36
CA TRP A 474 -12.33 7.19 20.79
C TRP A 474 -12.31 8.42 21.70
N VAL A 475 -12.36 9.64 21.17
CA VAL A 475 -12.36 10.89 21.91
C VAL A 475 -13.80 11.33 22.18
N ASP A 476 -14.12 11.58 23.44
CA ASP A 476 -15.39 12.20 23.78
C ASP A 476 -15.40 13.67 23.33
N LYS A 477 -16.41 14.05 22.55
CA LYS A 477 -16.50 15.42 21.96
C LYS A 477 -16.50 16.53 23.00
N TRP A 478 -16.94 16.24 24.22
CA TRP A 478 -16.99 17.19 25.33
C TRP A 478 -15.60 17.51 25.91
N ASP A 479 -14.63 16.64 25.70
CA ASP A 479 -13.28 16.77 26.23
C ASP A 479 -12.34 17.52 25.29
N VAL A 480 -12.82 17.89 24.10
CA VAL A 480 -12.01 18.57 23.09
C VAL A 480 -11.87 20.05 23.41
N LYS A 481 -10.63 20.52 23.47
CA LYS A 481 -10.27 21.93 23.64
C LYS A 481 -9.56 22.45 22.40
N VAL A 482 -9.89 23.67 22.00
CA VAL A 482 -9.27 24.33 20.85
C VAL A 482 -8.78 25.71 21.27
N SER A 483 -7.53 26.02 20.91
CA SER A 483 -6.96 27.35 21.10
C SER A 483 -6.28 27.86 19.84
N VAL A 484 -6.19 29.17 19.70
CA VAL A 484 -5.47 29.86 18.63
C VAL A 484 -4.41 30.77 19.28
N ASN A 485 -3.14 30.52 18.99
CA ASN A 485 -2.00 31.20 19.62
C ASN A 485 -2.02 31.13 21.16
N GLY A 486 -2.59 30.05 21.74
CA GLY A 486 -2.68 29.84 23.19
C GLY A 486 -3.94 30.41 23.85
N GLU A 487 -4.77 31.13 23.12
CA GLU A 487 -6.05 31.64 23.62
C GLU A 487 -7.19 30.72 23.20
N GLU A 488 -8.11 30.37 24.11
CA GLU A 488 -9.26 29.54 23.81
C GLU A 488 -10.07 30.14 22.65
N ALA A 489 -10.44 29.30 21.69
CA ALA A 489 -11.13 29.73 20.48
C ALA A 489 -12.44 28.97 20.26
N PRO A 490 -13.53 29.67 19.88
CA PRO A 490 -14.78 29.02 19.53
C PRO A 490 -14.63 28.22 18.24
N PHE A 491 -15.27 27.06 18.21
CA PHE A 491 -15.32 26.18 17.05
C PHE A 491 -16.71 25.57 16.85
N LYS A 492 -16.93 24.97 15.70
CA LYS A 492 -18.15 24.20 15.37
C LYS A 492 -17.78 22.75 15.09
N TRP A 493 -18.68 21.84 15.41
CA TRP A 493 -18.57 20.45 14.96
C TRP A 493 -19.11 20.31 13.54
N GLU A 494 -18.35 19.62 12.69
CA GLU A 494 -18.74 19.20 11.35
C GLU A 494 -18.40 17.70 11.22
N GLY A 495 -19.38 16.83 11.49
CA GLY A 495 -19.12 15.39 11.63
C GLY A 495 -18.14 15.12 12.78
N ASP A 496 -17.01 14.52 12.45
CA ASP A 496 -15.92 14.22 13.38
C ASP A 496 -14.82 15.30 13.38
N TYR A 497 -15.09 16.47 12.79
CA TYR A 497 -14.12 17.57 12.73
C TYR A 497 -14.51 18.74 13.63
N VAL A 498 -13.54 19.29 14.31
CA VAL A 498 -13.62 20.68 14.84
C VAL A 498 -13.29 21.64 13.72
N ARG A 499 -14.14 22.64 13.51
CA ARG A 499 -14.02 23.63 12.44
C ARG A 499 -13.90 25.03 12.96
N LEU A 500 -12.87 25.75 12.50
CA LEU A 500 -12.68 27.19 12.63
C LEU A 500 -12.96 27.85 11.27
N GLU A 501 -13.86 28.84 11.25
CA GLU A 501 -14.31 29.46 10.00
C GLU A 501 -13.21 30.29 9.31
N LYS A 502 -12.28 30.84 10.12
CA LYS A 502 -11.18 31.65 9.60
C LYS A 502 -9.97 31.55 10.53
N VAL A 503 -8.85 31.13 9.95
CA VAL A 503 -7.54 31.14 10.63
C VAL A 503 -6.56 31.87 9.72
N HIS A 504 -5.87 32.88 10.28
CA HIS A 504 -4.96 33.72 9.51
C HIS A 504 -3.59 33.06 9.34
N LYS A 505 -2.86 33.50 8.31
CA LYS A 505 -1.48 33.09 8.08
C LYS A 505 -0.62 33.37 9.34
N GLY A 506 0.16 32.38 9.74
CA GLY A 506 1.06 32.44 10.90
C GLY A 506 0.39 32.10 12.22
N GLN A 507 -0.93 31.94 12.26
CA GLN A 507 -1.59 31.48 13.48
C GLN A 507 -1.38 29.98 13.68
N LYS A 508 -1.21 29.61 14.96
CA LYS A 508 -1.12 28.23 15.43
C LYS A 508 -2.43 27.85 16.11
N VAL A 509 -3.09 26.85 15.55
CA VAL A 509 -4.27 26.22 16.15
C VAL A 509 -3.80 24.97 16.90
N THR A 510 -4.16 24.88 18.18
CA THR A 510 -3.90 23.70 19.02
C THR A 510 -5.22 23.04 19.36
N VAL A 511 -5.31 21.73 19.10
CA VAL A 511 -6.44 20.88 19.48
C VAL A 511 -5.94 19.86 20.48
N GLU A 512 -6.59 19.80 21.64
CA GLU A 512 -6.22 18.93 22.77
C GLU A 512 -7.41 18.12 23.24
N TYR A 513 -7.14 16.88 23.67
CA TYR A 513 -8.11 15.93 24.22
C TYR A 513 -7.40 14.90 25.09
N PRO A 514 -8.09 14.24 26.04
CA PRO A 514 -7.52 13.14 26.82
C PRO A 514 -7.04 12.01 25.93
N LEU A 515 -5.86 11.46 26.19
CA LEU A 515 -5.34 10.33 25.46
C LEU A 515 -5.87 9.02 26.02
N ARG A 516 -6.49 8.18 25.16
CA ARG A 516 -6.86 6.81 25.51
C ARG A 516 -5.63 5.98 25.86
N LYS A 517 -5.67 5.27 27.00
CA LYS A 517 -4.60 4.40 27.50
C LYS A 517 -5.21 3.11 28.03
N GLU A 518 -5.24 2.06 27.21
CA GLU A 518 -5.93 0.80 27.59
C GLU A 518 -5.29 -0.44 26.97
N TRP A 519 -5.62 -1.60 27.53
CA TRP A 519 -5.34 -2.90 26.96
C TRP A 519 -6.59 -3.41 26.25
N ILE A 520 -6.44 -3.79 24.98
CA ILE A 520 -7.51 -4.38 24.17
C ILE A 520 -7.07 -5.77 23.73
N ARG A 521 -7.94 -6.76 23.95
CA ARG A 521 -7.75 -8.11 23.42
C ARG A 521 -8.39 -8.21 22.05
N GLU A 522 -7.64 -8.75 21.09
CA GLU A 522 -8.10 -8.95 19.71
C GLU A 522 -7.63 -10.30 19.18
N ASP A 523 -8.48 -10.98 18.42
CA ASP A 523 -8.13 -12.21 17.74
C ASP A 523 -7.46 -11.89 16.39
N VAL A 524 -6.33 -12.54 16.12
CA VAL A 524 -5.54 -12.36 14.90
C VAL A 524 -5.28 -13.74 14.31
N GLY A 525 -5.89 -14.04 13.18
CA GLY A 525 -5.84 -15.38 12.63
C GLY A 525 -6.49 -16.40 13.57
N THR A 526 -5.69 -17.31 14.09
CA THR A 526 -6.15 -18.36 15.03
C THR A 526 -5.65 -18.14 16.47
N ALA A 527 -4.99 -17.03 16.73
CA ALA A 527 -4.43 -16.68 18.01
C ALA A 527 -5.06 -15.40 18.60
N SER A 528 -4.99 -15.22 19.90
CA SER A 528 -5.46 -14.01 20.58
C SER A 528 -4.28 -13.27 21.18
N PHE A 529 -4.29 -11.95 21.06
CA PHE A 529 -3.26 -11.07 21.59
C PHE A 529 -3.87 -9.96 22.44
N ASP A 530 -3.13 -9.47 23.42
CA ASP A 530 -3.46 -8.28 24.18
C ASP A 530 -2.58 -7.13 23.71
N PHE A 531 -3.19 -6.02 23.30
CA PHE A 531 -2.53 -4.84 22.77
C PHE A 531 -2.64 -3.67 23.74
N ARG A 532 -1.52 -3.04 24.07
CA ARG A 532 -1.47 -1.79 24.83
C ARG A 532 -1.58 -0.62 23.87
N TRP A 533 -2.70 0.09 23.92
CA TRP A 533 -2.96 1.26 23.10
C TRP A 533 -2.67 2.56 23.83
N ARG A 534 -2.08 3.52 23.09
CA ARG A 534 -2.01 4.95 23.44
C ARG A 534 -2.57 5.76 22.27
N GLY A 535 -3.81 6.22 22.42
CA GLY A 535 -4.60 6.73 21.29
C GLY A 535 -4.76 5.70 20.18
N ASP A 536 -4.30 6.01 18.99
CA ASP A 536 -4.32 5.11 17.82
C ASP A 536 -2.99 4.34 17.61
N THR A 537 -2.07 4.37 18.58
CA THR A 537 -0.78 3.69 18.49
C THR A 537 -0.70 2.51 19.46
N VAL A 538 -0.36 1.34 18.95
CA VAL A 538 0.02 0.16 19.74
C VAL A 538 1.45 0.34 20.20
N VAL A 539 1.69 0.25 21.51
CA VAL A 539 3.02 0.41 22.12
C VAL A 539 3.58 -0.88 22.70
N GLU A 540 2.74 -1.87 22.92
CA GLU A 540 3.13 -3.22 23.41
C GLU A 540 2.12 -4.26 22.94
N ILE A 541 2.59 -5.49 22.70
CA ILE A 541 1.77 -6.67 22.37
C ILE A 541 2.14 -7.84 23.29
N LYS A 542 1.14 -8.62 23.69
CA LYS A 542 1.32 -9.88 24.47
C LYS A 542 0.56 -11.03 23.80
N PRO A 543 1.21 -12.20 23.59
CA PRO A 543 2.63 -12.46 23.87
C PRO A 543 3.55 -11.66 22.92
N LYS A 544 4.73 -11.25 23.43
CA LYS A 544 5.78 -10.61 22.64
C LYS A 544 6.35 -11.61 21.63
N GLY A 545 6.79 -11.13 20.48
CA GLY A 545 7.56 -11.89 19.51
C GLY A 545 8.89 -12.40 20.07
N ARG A 546 9.46 -13.45 19.47
CA ARG A 546 10.61 -14.17 20.00
C ARG A 546 11.91 -13.90 19.26
N ILE A 547 11.82 -13.56 17.96
CA ILE A 547 12.99 -13.47 17.07
C ILE A 547 13.20 -12.02 16.66
N VAL A 548 12.23 -11.44 15.94
CA VAL A 548 12.22 -10.02 15.59
C VAL A 548 10.86 -9.45 15.99
N PRO A 549 10.70 -9.15 17.29
CA PRO A 549 9.41 -8.75 17.83
C PRO A 549 8.93 -7.40 17.27
N LEU A 550 7.65 -7.35 16.90
CA LEU A 550 6.95 -6.11 16.58
C LEU A 550 6.44 -5.43 17.85
N TYR A 551 6.16 -4.13 17.76
CA TYR A 551 5.61 -3.31 18.86
C TYR A 551 6.49 -3.29 20.11
N ASP A 552 7.82 -3.34 19.96
CA ASP A 552 8.77 -3.09 21.02
C ASP A 552 8.93 -1.59 21.27
N ARG A 553 7.82 -0.95 21.66
CA ARG A 553 7.66 0.50 21.76
C ARG A 553 7.38 0.96 23.20
N ALA A 554 7.82 0.19 24.22
CA ALA A 554 7.57 0.51 25.62
C ALA A 554 8.10 1.91 26.02
N HIS A 555 9.13 2.41 25.34
CA HIS A 555 9.64 3.78 25.50
C HIS A 555 8.60 4.87 25.14
N MET A 556 7.58 4.52 24.36
CA MET A 556 6.47 5.43 24.02
C MET A 556 5.34 5.40 25.06
N ASP A 557 5.38 4.49 26.06
CA ASP A 557 4.35 4.43 27.12
C ASP A 557 4.63 5.46 28.24
N CYS A 558 4.86 6.70 27.85
CA CYS A 558 5.07 7.85 28.72
C CYS A 558 4.37 9.09 28.14
N ASP A 559 4.30 10.18 28.95
CA ASP A 559 3.70 11.44 28.54
C ASP A 559 4.78 12.50 28.18
N GLU A 560 6.08 12.14 28.33
CA GLU A 560 7.21 12.96 27.96
C GLU A 560 7.44 12.89 26.44
N ILE A 561 7.44 14.06 25.80
CA ILE A 561 7.52 14.17 24.35
C ILE A 561 8.98 14.31 23.94
N PRO A 562 9.51 13.43 23.10
CA PRO A 562 10.79 13.69 22.44
C PRO A 562 10.61 14.76 21.36
N PHE A 563 11.67 15.54 21.13
CA PHE A 563 11.69 16.60 20.12
C PHE A 563 12.88 16.43 19.20
N ARG A 564 12.67 16.73 17.91
CA ARG A 564 13.71 16.75 16.89
C ARG A 564 14.10 18.17 16.52
N ASP A 565 15.37 18.37 16.17
CA ASP A 565 15.88 19.66 15.68
C ASP A 565 15.75 19.81 14.16
N GLN A 566 15.61 18.70 13.44
CA GLN A 566 15.45 18.71 12.00
C GLN A 566 14.03 19.16 11.61
N PRO A 567 13.89 20.13 10.68
CA PRO A 567 12.59 20.57 10.22
C PRO A 567 11.89 19.47 9.42
N LEU A 568 10.56 19.45 9.46
CA LEU A 568 9.76 18.64 8.58
C LEU A 568 9.97 19.10 7.14
N ARG A 569 10.16 18.14 6.25
CA ARG A 569 10.28 18.43 4.84
C ARG A 569 8.96 19.01 4.29
N CYS A 570 9.06 20.07 3.49
CA CYS A 570 7.90 20.65 2.83
C CYS A 570 7.52 19.80 1.60
N ALA A 571 6.30 19.31 1.58
CA ALA A 571 5.73 18.64 0.42
C ALA A 571 5.67 19.59 -0.79
N PRO A 572 5.82 19.12 -2.04
CA PRO A 572 5.61 19.93 -3.23
C PRO A 572 4.13 20.37 -3.36
N GLU A 573 3.85 21.37 -4.20
CA GLU A 573 2.46 21.82 -4.39
C GLU A 573 1.57 20.75 -5.04
N ASP A 574 2.15 19.91 -5.88
CA ASP A 574 1.52 18.81 -6.62
C ASP A 574 1.71 17.43 -5.96
N PHE A 575 1.73 17.40 -4.62
CA PHE A 575 1.96 16.17 -3.87
C PHE A 575 0.81 15.15 -3.96
N HIS A 576 -0.40 15.61 -4.26
CA HIS A 576 -1.55 14.77 -4.58
C HIS A 576 -1.50 14.43 -6.06
N LEU A 577 -1.24 13.18 -6.39
CA LEU A 577 -1.12 12.75 -7.77
C LEU A 577 -2.47 12.29 -8.36
N TRP A 578 -3.41 11.86 -7.51
CA TRP A 578 -4.77 11.42 -7.89
C TRP A 578 -5.78 11.63 -6.77
#